data_616d227be2670539b214cdc75ecec24a
#
_entry.id   616d227be2670539b214cdc75ecec24a
#
_cell.length_a   1.000
_cell.length_b   1.000
_cell.length_c   1.000
_cell.angle_alpha   90.00
_cell.angle_beta   90.00
_cell.angle_gamma   90.00
#
_symmetry.space_group_name_H-M   'P 1'
#
loop_
_entity.id
_entity.type
_entity.pdbx_description
1 polymer ?
#
loop_
_entity_poly.entity_id
_entity_poly.type
_entity_poly.pdbx_seq_one_letter_code
_entity_poly.pdbx_strand_id
1 'polypeptide(L)'
;MDSGLFFSSQLGELPPDTFDVAGFTLEEGLSTLFTLTVNLVSTRSDIELEAQLLQPGALTVTVSGKEQRTIPGLIASLTQGESGFRRTYYQAVIRPDVWVLSLKQDSRIFHFLSVPDIVNQVLDEHRIPYQSHIQQTYPPREYVTQKRESDLDFILRLMAEVGISFWFE
;
A
#
# COMPACT_ATOMS: atom_id res chain seq x y z
N MET A 1 18.02 0.02 -31.25
CA MET A 1 18.02 0.90 -30.09
C MET A 1 17.24 0.18 -29.01
N ASP A 2 17.96 -0.28 -28.02
CA ASP A 2 17.37 -1.03 -26.93
C ASP A 2 16.42 -0.08 -26.21
N SER A 3 15.16 -0.41 -26.14
CA SER A 3 14.11 0.45 -25.53
C SER A 3 14.23 0.51 -24.01
N GLY A 4 15.42 0.37 -23.48
CA GLY A 4 15.88 0.55 -22.11
C GLY A 4 14.84 0.56 -20.98
N LEU A 5 13.75 -0.24 -21.11
CA LEU A 5 12.77 -0.43 -20.06
C LEU A 5 13.35 -1.39 -19.02
N PHE A 6 13.47 -0.91 -17.81
CA PHE A 6 14.06 -1.65 -16.71
C PHE A 6 13.16 -1.54 -15.47
N PHE A 7 13.07 -2.63 -14.73
CA PHE A 7 12.32 -2.70 -13.46
C PHE A 7 13.27 -3.07 -12.33
N SER A 8 13.19 -2.36 -11.22
CA SER A 8 13.89 -2.70 -9.99
C SER A 8 12.92 -2.71 -8.81
N SER A 9 13.21 -3.52 -7.83
CA SER A 9 12.43 -3.60 -6.59
C SER A 9 13.32 -3.40 -5.38
N GLN A 10 12.79 -2.71 -4.38
CA GLN A 10 13.36 -2.62 -3.04
C GLN A 10 12.38 -3.23 -2.07
N LEU A 11 12.79 -4.20 -1.28
CA LEU A 11 11.97 -4.84 -0.25
C LEU A 11 12.66 -4.74 1.11
N GLY A 12 12.07 -3.95 2.01
CA GLY A 12 12.60 -3.70 3.34
C GLY A 12 14.04 -3.19 3.30
N GLU A 13 14.85 -3.71 4.21
CA GLU A 13 16.28 -3.40 4.30
C GLU A 13 17.19 -4.36 3.49
N LEU A 14 16.58 -5.22 2.65
CA LEU A 14 17.36 -6.12 1.81
C LEU A 14 18.22 -5.34 0.80
N PRO A 15 19.42 -5.83 0.47
CA PRO A 15 20.25 -5.23 -0.58
C PRO A 15 19.48 -5.05 -1.90
N PRO A 16 19.69 -3.95 -2.64
CA PRO A 16 18.93 -3.66 -3.87
C PRO A 16 19.07 -4.72 -4.97
N ASP A 17 20.17 -5.49 -4.95
CA ASP A 17 20.49 -6.56 -5.86
C ASP A 17 20.00 -7.95 -5.39
N THR A 18 19.21 -8.00 -4.32
CA THR A 18 18.68 -9.26 -3.79
C THR A 18 17.72 -9.92 -4.77
N PHE A 19 16.96 -9.12 -5.51
CA PHE A 19 15.94 -9.60 -6.44
C PHE A 19 16.08 -8.99 -7.84
N ASP A 20 15.91 -9.81 -8.85
CA ASP A 20 15.59 -9.40 -10.21
C ASP A 20 14.07 -9.42 -10.38
N VAL A 21 13.49 -8.40 -11.00
CA VAL A 21 12.06 -8.35 -11.31
C VAL A 21 11.76 -9.16 -12.57
N ALA A 22 11.03 -10.26 -12.43
CA ALA A 22 10.59 -11.09 -13.55
C ALA A 22 9.33 -10.53 -14.23
N GLY A 23 8.50 -9.82 -13.48
CA GLY A 23 7.29 -9.16 -13.97
C GLY A 23 6.45 -8.62 -12.82
N PHE A 24 5.43 -7.86 -13.14
CA PHE A 24 4.51 -7.34 -12.12
C PHE A 24 3.10 -7.12 -12.68
N THR A 25 2.13 -7.03 -11.78
CA THR A 25 0.77 -6.60 -12.06
C THR A 25 0.42 -5.50 -11.06
N LEU A 26 -0.09 -4.38 -11.56
CA LEU A 26 -0.60 -3.27 -10.76
C LEU A 26 -2.09 -3.13 -11.01
N GLU A 27 -2.88 -3.24 -9.97
CA GLU A 27 -4.31 -2.94 -9.95
C GLU A 27 -4.50 -1.66 -9.14
N GLU A 28 -4.97 -0.59 -9.78
CA GLU A 28 -5.21 0.71 -9.15
C GLU A 28 -6.48 1.36 -9.69
N GLY A 29 -7.08 2.25 -8.92
CA GLY A 29 -8.29 2.95 -9.33
C GLY A 29 -8.71 4.03 -8.34
N LEU A 30 -9.67 4.86 -8.76
CA LEU A 30 -10.27 5.86 -7.90
C LEU A 30 -11.02 5.18 -6.74
N SER A 31 -10.82 5.67 -5.52
CA SER A 31 -11.43 5.13 -4.31
C SER A 31 -11.18 3.63 -4.09
N THR A 32 -10.04 3.15 -4.57
CA THR A 32 -9.61 1.75 -4.45
C THR A 32 -8.17 1.70 -3.97
N LEU A 33 -7.87 0.86 -2.98
CA LEU A 33 -6.50 0.59 -2.59
C LEU A 33 -5.79 -0.17 -3.70
N PHE A 34 -4.63 0.32 -4.12
CA PHE A 34 -3.87 -0.41 -5.12
C PHE A 34 -3.35 -1.75 -4.57
N THR A 35 -3.16 -2.69 -5.48
CA THR A 35 -2.47 -3.96 -5.23
C THR A 35 -1.38 -4.10 -6.28
N LEU A 36 -0.13 -4.11 -5.84
CA LEU A 36 1.03 -4.36 -6.69
C LEU A 36 1.57 -5.75 -6.38
N THR A 37 1.45 -6.66 -7.33
CA THR A 37 2.03 -8.01 -7.26
C THR A 37 3.29 -8.04 -8.09
N VAL A 38 4.43 -8.34 -7.46
CA VAL A 38 5.75 -8.38 -8.10
C VAL A 38 6.27 -9.81 -8.08
N ASN A 39 6.55 -10.36 -9.26
CA ASN A 39 7.21 -11.64 -9.42
C ASN A 39 8.73 -11.41 -9.48
N LEU A 40 9.44 -12.08 -8.62
CA LEU A 40 10.84 -11.85 -8.32
C LEU A 40 11.66 -13.12 -8.49
N VAL A 41 12.92 -12.94 -8.79
CA VAL A 41 13.89 -14.04 -8.87
C VAL A 41 15.13 -13.66 -8.08
N SER A 42 15.66 -14.58 -7.28
CA SER A 42 16.88 -14.39 -6.52
C SER A 42 17.82 -15.60 -6.68
N THR A 43 19.11 -15.38 -6.55
CA THR A 43 20.09 -16.45 -6.36
C THR A 43 20.11 -16.96 -4.92
N ARG A 44 19.48 -16.25 -3.99
CA ARG A 44 19.34 -16.62 -2.59
C ARG A 44 18.04 -17.40 -2.35
N SER A 45 18.11 -18.40 -1.51
CA SER A 45 16.95 -19.18 -1.03
C SER A 45 16.77 -19.10 0.48
N ASP A 46 17.58 -18.27 1.16
CA ASP A 46 17.69 -18.14 2.61
C ASP A 46 17.12 -16.82 3.14
N ILE A 47 16.21 -16.19 2.39
CA ILE A 47 15.64 -14.90 2.74
C ILE A 47 14.59 -15.09 3.86
N GLU A 48 14.75 -14.35 4.96
CA GLU A 48 13.78 -14.34 6.05
C GLU A 48 12.52 -13.56 5.64
N LEU A 49 11.50 -14.28 5.18
CA LEU A 49 10.28 -13.70 4.59
C LEU A 49 9.45 -12.93 5.61
N GLU A 50 9.30 -13.49 6.82
CA GLU A 50 8.49 -12.88 7.88
C GLU A 50 9.06 -11.52 8.33
N ALA A 51 10.39 -11.40 8.35
CA ALA A 51 11.05 -10.14 8.70
C ALA A 51 10.77 -9.00 7.70
N GLN A 52 10.33 -9.32 6.48
CA GLN A 52 10.00 -8.33 5.46
C GLN A 52 8.54 -7.86 5.52
N LEU A 53 7.67 -8.56 6.23
CA LEU A 53 6.25 -8.18 6.32
C LEU A 53 6.09 -6.82 7.01
N LEU A 54 5.21 -6.00 6.47
CA LEU A 54 4.95 -4.61 6.89
C LEU A 54 6.16 -3.67 6.78
N GLN A 55 7.28 -4.12 6.22
CA GLN A 55 8.38 -3.23 5.85
C GLN A 55 8.05 -2.47 4.57
N PRO A 56 8.67 -1.29 4.36
CA PRO A 56 8.53 -0.57 3.10
C PRO A 56 8.95 -1.42 1.90
N GLY A 57 8.17 -1.37 0.85
CA GLY A 57 8.48 -2.01 -0.43
C GLY A 57 8.18 -1.06 -1.58
N ALA A 58 8.95 -1.16 -2.67
CA ALA A 58 8.74 -0.34 -3.85
C ALA A 58 9.10 -1.08 -5.14
N LEU A 59 8.39 -0.75 -6.20
CA LEU A 59 8.77 -1.07 -7.59
C LEU A 59 9.09 0.23 -8.32
N THR A 60 10.25 0.28 -8.95
CA THR A 60 10.66 1.43 -9.77
C THR A 60 10.73 1.02 -11.25
N VAL A 61 10.08 1.82 -12.08
CA VAL A 61 10.07 1.70 -13.55
C VAL A 61 11.02 2.75 -14.12
N THR A 62 12.02 2.29 -14.87
CA THR A 62 13.04 3.15 -15.49
C THR A 62 13.00 2.97 -17.00
N VAL A 63 13.02 4.06 -17.77
CA VAL A 63 13.09 4.05 -19.23
C VAL A 63 14.32 4.85 -19.67
N SER A 64 15.18 4.21 -20.44
CA SER A 64 16.42 4.84 -20.95
C SER A 64 17.26 5.50 -19.84
N GLY A 65 17.36 4.85 -18.69
CA GLY A 65 18.13 5.31 -17.53
C GLY A 65 17.48 6.44 -16.73
N LYS A 66 16.22 6.81 -17.04
CA LYS A 66 15.45 7.79 -16.26
C LYS A 66 14.30 7.09 -15.55
N GLU A 67 14.19 7.33 -14.25
CA GLU A 67 13.03 6.92 -13.46
C GLU A 67 11.77 7.57 -14.01
N GLN A 68 10.76 6.75 -14.29
CA GLN A 68 9.45 7.20 -14.78
C GLN A 68 8.40 7.15 -13.70
N ARG A 69 8.42 6.08 -12.89
CA ARG A 69 7.47 5.89 -11.81
C ARG A 69 8.07 5.00 -10.74
N THR A 70 7.87 5.38 -9.50
CA THR A 70 8.09 4.52 -8.32
C THR A 70 6.76 4.31 -7.63
N ILE A 71 6.44 3.05 -7.31
CA ILE A 71 5.20 2.65 -6.63
C ILE A 71 5.60 2.14 -5.25
N PRO A 72 5.54 3.01 -4.22
CA PRO A 72 5.88 2.66 -2.86
C PRO A 72 4.67 2.09 -2.11
N GLY A 73 4.93 1.34 -1.05
CA GLY A 73 3.93 0.84 -0.11
C GLY A 73 4.52 -0.06 0.94
N LEU A 74 3.69 -0.87 1.58
CA LEU A 74 4.08 -1.87 2.57
C LEU A 74 3.99 -3.28 1.99
N ILE A 75 4.93 -4.13 2.34
CA ILE A 75 4.93 -5.54 1.96
C ILE A 75 3.83 -6.26 2.73
N ALA A 76 2.71 -6.54 2.05
CA ALA A 76 1.56 -7.24 2.61
C ALA A 76 1.76 -8.75 2.64
N SER A 77 2.47 -9.31 1.67
CA SER A 77 2.91 -10.69 1.67
C SER A 77 4.20 -10.86 0.88
N LEU A 78 5.00 -11.83 1.28
CA LEU A 78 6.19 -12.28 0.55
C LEU A 78 6.22 -13.80 0.62
N THR A 79 6.19 -14.46 -0.52
CA THR A 79 6.17 -15.92 -0.62
C THR A 79 7.33 -16.42 -1.46
N GLN A 80 7.90 -17.54 -1.06
CA GLN A 80 8.90 -18.27 -1.83
C GLN A 80 8.19 -19.35 -2.63
N GLY A 81 8.44 -19.39 -3.93
CA GLY A 81 7.97 -20.43 -4.84
C GLY A 81 9.00 -21.50 -5.08
N GLU A 82 9.04 -22.01 -6.31
CA GLU A 82 9.96 -23.07 -6.70
C GLU A 82 11.42 -22.59 -6.65
N SER A 83 12.28 -23.49 -6.18
CA SER A 83 13.73 -23.31 -6.20
C SER A 83 14.32 -24.21 -7.28
N GLY A 84 14.90 -23.59 -8.31
CA GLY A 84 15.68 -24.27 -9.33
C GLY A 84 17.16 -24.39 -8.95
N PHE A 85 17.99 -24.92 -9.85
CA PHE A 85 19.42 -25.16 -9.60
C PHE A 85 20.24 -23.89 -9.29
N ARG A 86 19.83 -22.72 -9.81
CA ARG A 86 20.54 -21.43 -9.64
C ARG A 86 19.65 -20.27 -9.20
N ARG A 87 18.34 -20.44 -9.20
CA ARG A 87 17.39 -19.34 -8.96
C ARG A 87 16.20 -19.84 -8.16
N THR A 88 15.77 -19.01 -7.25
CA THR A 88 14.55 -19.20 -6.45
C THR A 88 13.55 -18.12 -6.85
N TYR A 89 12.30 -18.51 -7.06
CA TYR A 89 11.22 -17.59 -7.38
C TYR A 89 10.57 -17.09 -6.10
N TYR A 90 10.18 -15.81 -6.12
CA TYR A 90 9.46 -15.16 -5.04
C TYR A 90 8.30 -14.35 -5.62
N GLN A 91 7.31 -14.11 -4.79
CA GLN A 91 6.24 -13.17 -5.12
C GLN A 91 6.01 -12.26 -3.91
N ALA A 92 6.07 -10.96 -4.15
CA ALA A 92 5.73 -9.93 -3.19
C ALA A 92 4.39 -9.27 -3.57
N VAL A 93 3.55 -9.00 -2.58
CA VAL A 93 2.37 -8.14 -2.72
C VAL A 93 2.61 -6.89 -1.90
N ILE A 94 2.58 -5.74 -2.57
CA ILE A 94 2.77 -4.42 -1.97
C ILE A 94 1.43 -3.69 -2.00
N ARG A 95 1.08 -3.06 -0.88
CA ARG A 95 -0.15 -2.30 -0.70
C ARG A 95 0.15 -0.90 -0.14
N PRO A 96 -0.73 0.09 -0.35
CA PRO A 96 -0.54 1.41 0.21
C PRO A 96 -0.54 1.37 1.74
N ASP A 97 0.15 2.33 2.37
CA ASP A 97 0.31 2.39 3.84
C ASP A 97 -1.03 2.32 4.59
N VAL A 98 -2.07 2.94 4.04
CA VAL A 98 -3.42 2.93 4.62
C VAL A 98 -4.01 1.52 4.76
N TRP A 99 -3.49 0.54 4.02
CA TRP A 99 -3.93 -0.85 4.14
C TRP A 99 -3.73 -1.42 5.56
N VAL A 100 -2.74 -0.93 6.31
CA VAL A 100 -2.49 -1.37 7.69
C VAL A 100 -3.71 -1.18 8.59
N LEU A 101 -4.57 -0.21 8.28
CA LEU A 101 -5.83 0.04 9.00
C LEU A 101 -6.84 -1.11 8.90
N SER A 102 -6.65 -2.05 7.96
CA SER A 102 -7.48 -3.25 7.83
C SER A 102 -7.13 -4.36 8.82
N LEU A 103 -5.94 -4.29 9.45
CA LEU A 103 -5.39 -5.39 10.25
C LEU A 103 -5.98 -5.49 11.65
N LYS A 104 -6.69 -4.46 12.12
CA LYS A 104 -7.28 -4.43 13.46
C LYS A 104 -8.71 -3.91 13.39
N GLN A 105 -9.60 -4.50 14.18
CA GLN A 105 -10.97 -4.02 14.38
C GLN A 105 -11.06 -3.20 15.67
N ASP A 106 -11.94 -2.19 15.67
CA ASP A 106 -12.20 -1.36 16.83
C ASP A 106 -13.70 -1.08 17.00
N SER A 107 -14.04 -0.52 18.17
CA SER A 107 -15.39 -0.03 18.48
C SER A 107 -15.26 1.25 19.31
N ARG A 108 -15.60 2.39 18.71
CA ARG A 108 -15.47 3.70 19.32
C ARG A 108 -16.54 4.66 18.79
N ILE A 109 -16.74 5.78 19.49
CA ILE A 109 -17.70 6.79 19.12
C ILE A 109 -16.97 8.12 18.97
N PHE A 110 -17.25 8.82 17.88
CA PHE A 110 -16.79 10.18 17.61
C PHE A 110 -17.95 11.14 17.84
N HIS A 111 -17.71 12.25 18.53
CA HIS A 111 -18.72 13.24 18.86
C HIS A 111 -18.40 14.58 18.23
N PHE A 112 -19.43 15.22 17.65
CA PHE A 112 -19.36 16.60 17.12
C PHE A 112 -18.22 16.82 16.09
N LEU A 113 -17.92 15.81 15.26
CA LEU A 113 -16.92 15.86 14.20
C LEU A 113 -17.58 15.72 12.83
N SER A 114 -17.01 16.41 11.84
CA SER A 114 -17.34 16.16 10.44
C SER A 114 -16.69 14.88 9.92
N VAL A 115 -17.17 14.34 8.81
CA VAL A 115 -16.57 13.14 8.21
C VAL A 115 -15.10 13.36 7.86
N PRO A 116 -14.69 14.48 7.22
CA PRO A 116 -13.26 14.74 6.99
C PRO A 116 -12.44 14.79 8.29
N ASP A 117 -12.95 15.38 9.36
CA ASP A 117 -12.22 15.45 10.63
C ASP A 117 -12.01 14.05 11.22
N ILE A 118 -13.02 13.18 11.14
CA ILE A 118 -12.91 11.79 11.61
C ILE A 118 -11.87 11.02 10.78
N VAL A 119 -11.92 11.15 9.44
CA VAL A 119 -10.95 10.50 8.54
C VAL A 119 -9.54 10.97 8.85
N ASN A 120 -9.33 12.28 8.96
CA ASN A 120 -8.03 12.87 9.29
C ASN A 120 -7.53 12.36 10.64
N GLN A 121 -8.39 12.36 11.67
CA GLN A 121 -8.02 11.85 13.00
C GLN A 121 -7.55 10.40 12.94
N VAL A 122 -8.25 9.52 12.21
CA VAL A 122 -7.87 8.11 12.07
C VAL A 122 -6.53 7.97 11.34
N LEU A 123 -6.31 8.72 10.27
CA LEU A 123 -5.03 8.70 9.53
C LEU A 123 -3.87 9.21 10.38
N ASP A 124 -4.07 10.29 11.13
CA ASP A 124 -3.07 10.89 12.02
C ASP A 124 -2.69 9.96 13.18
N GLU A 125 -3.67 9.27 13.80
CA GLU A 125 -3.43 8.29 14.85
C GLU A 125 -2.47 7.17 14.40
N HIS A 126 -2.56 6.79 13.13
CA HIS A 126 -1.71 5.77 12.53
C HIS A 126 -0.49 6.34 11.77
N ARG A 127 -0.30 7.66 11.79
CA ARG A 127 0.80 8.37 11.12
C ARG A 127 0.86 8.11 9.61
N ILE A 128 -0.31 7.96 8.99
CA ILE A 128 -0.44 7.75 7.55
C ILE A 128 -0.42 9.13 6.87
N PRO A 129 0.54 9.42 5.99
CA PRO A 129 0.60 10.70 5.30
C PRO A 129 -0.55 10.82 4.29
N TYR A 130 -1.16 12.00 4.23
CA TYR A 130 -2.21 12.31 3.27
C TYR A 130 -2.18 13.79 2.87
N GLN A 131 -2.80 14.09 1.73
CA GLN A 131 -3.09 15.45 1.29
C GLN A 131 -4.60 15.58 1.09
N SER A 132 -5.20 16.63 1.65
CA SER A 132 -6.63 16.88 1.51
C SER A 132 -6.88 17.97 0.49
N HIS A 133 -7.67 17.65 -0.54
CA HIS A 133 -8.12 18.58 -1.57
C HIS A 133 -9.62 18.88 -1.46
N ILE A 134 -10.21 18.68 -0.29
CA ILE A 134 -11.63 18.90 -0.02
C ILE A 134 -11.91 20.41 -0.03
N GLN A 135 -12.81 20.84 -0.91
CA GLN A 135 -13.25 22.23 -1.02
C GLN A 135 -14.63 22.46 -0.39
N GLN A 136 -15.40 21.40 -0.22
CA GLN A 136 -16.75 21.46 0.34
C GLN A 136 -16.70 21.43 1.86
N THR A 137 -17.64 22.18 2.50
CA THR A 137 -17.81 22.13 3.94
C THR A 137 -18.78 21.00 4.32
N TYR A 138 -18.38 20.18 5.27
CA TYR A 138 -19.20 19.09 5.82
C TYR A 138 -19.64 19.44 7.25
N PRO A 139 -20.94 19.36 7.56
CA PRO A 139 -21.41 19.65 8.91
C PRO A 139 -20.93 18.59 9.90
N PRO A 140 -20.61 18.99 11.14
CA PRO A 140 -20.33 18.03 12.20
C PRO A 140 -21.57 17.20 12.52
N ARG A 141 -21.38 15.92 12.80
CA ARG A 141 -22.40 14.99 13.24
C ARG A 141 -22.42 14.91 14.76
N GLU A 142 -23.58 14.81 15.37
CA GLU A 142 -23.72 14.69 16.83
C GLU A 142 -22.90 13.51 17.36
N TYR A 143 -23.01 12.35 16.69
CA TYR A 143 -22.16 11.19 16.92
C TYR A 143 -22.00 10.33 15.66
N VAL A 144 -20.87 9.64 15.55
CA VAL A 144 -20.59 8.63 14.54
C VAL A 144 -19.98 7.41 15.23
N THR A 145 -20.53 6.24 14.98
CA THR A 145 -20.10 5.02 15.65
C THR A 145 -19.34 4.12 14.68
N GLN A 146 -18.14 3.72 15.08
CA GLN A 146 -17.43 2.57 14.55
C GLN A 146 -17.80 1.36 15.42
N LYS A 147 -18.27 0.26 14.80
CA LYS A 147 -18.76 -0.89 15.57
C LYS A 147 -18.22 -2.19 14.99
N ARG A 148 -17.17 -2.76 15.60
CA ARG A 148 -16.57 -4.03 15.22
C ARG A 148 -16.20 -4.09 13.73
N GLU A 149 -15.71 -3.00 13.21
CA GLU A 149 -15.19 -2.87 11.84
C GLU A 149 -13.74 -2.39 11.91
N SER A 150 -12.97 -2.64 10.85
CA SER A 150 -11.60 -2.13 10.77
C SER A 150 -11.61 -0.60 10.61
N ASP A 151 -10.52 0.07 11.01
CA ASP A 151 -10.37 1.50 10.79
C ASP A 151 -10.46 1.82 9.30
N LEU A 152 -9.95 0.93 8.44
CA LEU A 152 -10.07 1.06 6.99
C LEU A 152 -11.51 1.03 6.52
N ASP A 153 -12.27 -0.02 6.87
CA ASP A 153 -13.69 -0.15 6.46
C ASP A 153 -14.51 1.04 6.96
N PHE A 154 -14.23 1.48 8.19
CA PHE A 154 -14.90 2.63 8.80
C PHE A 154 -14.69 3.91 8.00
N ILE A 155 -13.44 4.30 7.71
CA ILE A 155 -13.19 5.54 6.95
C ILE A 155 -13.66 5.43 5.49
N LEU A 156 -13.52 4.26 4.85
CA LEU A 156 -14.03 4.04 3.50
C LEU A 156 -15.56 4.20 3.42
N ARG A 157 -16.27 3.63 4.38
CA ARG A 157 -17.73 3.77 4.49
C ARG A 157 -18.15 5.22 4.68
N LEU A 158 -17.50 5.95 5.58
CA LEU A 158 -17.80 7.36 5.83
C LEU A 158 -17.54 8.24 4.61
N MET A 159 -16.41 8.03 3.92
CA MET A 159 -16.08 8.77 2.70
C MET A 159 -17.11 8.50 1.60
N ALA A 160 -17.51 7.23 1.41
CA ALA A 160 -18.51 6.86 0.42
C ALA A 160 -19.89 7.49 0.71
N GLU A 161 -20.31 7.57 1.99
CA GLU A 161 -21.58 8.21 2.38
C GLU A 161 -21.68 9.68 1.96
N VAL A 162 -20.57 10.39 1.94
CA VAL A 162 -20.55 11.84 1.67
C VAL A 162 -19.91 12.19 0.32
N GLY A 163 -19.57 11.18 -0.49
CA GLY A 163 -19.02 11.36 -1.84
C GLY A 163 -17.57 11.84 -1.88
N ILE A 164 -16.78 11.55 -0.86
CA ILE A 164 -15.32 11.82 -0.85
C ILE A 164 -14.61 10.68 -1.59
N SER A 165 -13.84 11.03 -2.60
CA SER A 165 -12.97 10.12 -3.35
C SER A 165 -11.52 10.29 -2.96
N PHE A 166 -10.71 9.25 -3.16
CA PHE A 166 -9.27 9.28 -2.93
C PHE A 166 -8.50 8.53 -4.04
N TRP A 167 -7.21 8.81 -4.13
CA TRP A 167 -6.28 8.13 -5.05
C TRP A 167 -4.88 8.09 -4.43
N PHE A 168 -3.98 7.33 -5.04
CA PHE A 168 -2.57 7.22 -4.67
C PHE A 168 -1.70 7.80 -5.81
N GLU A 169 -0.62 8.52 -5.45
CA GLU A 169 0.38 9.09 -6.36
C GLU A 169 1.70 8.32 -6.31
#